data_54dd1d6e55c957ffb2527b46e26f0168
#
_entry.id   54dd1d6e55c957ffb2527b46e26f0168
#
_cell.length_a   1.000
_cell.length_b   1.000
_cell.length_c   1.000
_cell.angle_alpha   90.00
_cell.angle_beta   90.00
_cell.angle_gamma   90.00
#
_symmetry.space_group_name_H-M   'P 1'
#
loop_
_entity.id
_entity.type
_entity.pdbx_description
1 polymer ?
#
loop_
_entity_poly.entity_id
_entity_poly.type
_entity_poly.pdbx_seq_one_letter_code
_entity_poly.pdbx_strand_id
1 'polypeptide(L)'
;MRRSLLATVFGAGAAAVVLPDRLGLDRRHPFTALGALRPHTTAAAAVAAGVLALARPTRPAALAVGAVAAAGAAGLVGRVVPRRRPGGTANVTVLAANVWDGKADAGALAALIARERPDLVSLPESGLEYRDKLMPLLDGLGYRSWVSTEPGKPDGWSVTLLVADRMGDVEVGSGPELRRQHLWARGGLLGNRRFHAVHPQAPLARWQARVWSRDMDSIARWCAALPAPIVAGDLNATLDHGPLRRALTDVRDAAEGTGRGLTGTYHAALPRWAGIRIDHVLVPREATTTRYEIVDLPGTDHRAVLVGMEVPGPA
;
A
#
# COMPACT_ATOMS: atom_id res chain seq x y z
N MET A 1 -21.42 -39.27 -8.23
CA MET A 1 -20.00 -39.08 -8.60
C MET A 1 -19.74 -37.82 -9.44
N ARG A 2 -20.29 -37.66 -10.67
CA ARG A 2 -20.03 -36.49 -11.54
C ARG A 2 -20.36 -35.11 -10.89
N ARG A 3 -21.46 -34.96 -10.13
CA ARG A 3 -21.88 -33.72 -9.51
C ARG A 3 -20.96 -33.26 -8.36
N SER A 4 -20.45 -34.21 -7.57
CA SER A 4 -19.50 -33.93 -6.50
C SER A 4 -18.12 -33.54 -7.07
N LEU A 5 -17.69 -34.16 -8.15
CA LEU A 5 -16.43 -33.82 -8.84
C LEU A 5 -16.51 -32.38 -9.39
N LEU A 6 -17.62 -31.98 -10.03
CA LEU A 6 -17.81 -30.62 -10.51
C LEU A 6 -17.77 -29.60 -9.36
N ALA A 7 -18.45 -29.86 -8.24
CA ALA A 7 -18.40 -28.99 -7.08
C ALA A 7 -16.98 -28.80 -6.54
N THR A 8 -16.20 -29.89 -6.45
CA THR A 8 -14.81 -29.84 -6.00
C THR A 8 -13.93 -29.03 -6.96
N VAL A 9 -14.00 -29.29 -8.27
CA VAL A 9 -13.17 -28.59 -9.27
C VAL A 9 -13.49 -27.10 -9.32
N PHE A 10 -14.78 -26.73 -9.41
CA PHE A 10 -15.19 -25.31 -9.45
C PHE A 10 -14.89 -24.58 -8.12
N GLY A 11 -15.14 -25.24 -6.98
CA GLY A 11 -14.83 -24.69 -5.67
C GLY A 11 -13.35 -24.47 -5.46
N ALA A 12 -12.50 -25.44 -5.81
CA ALA A 12 -11.05 -25.33 -5.70
C ALA A 12 -10.49 -24.24 -6.64
N GLY A 13 -10.97 -24.18 -7.89
CA GLY A 13 -10.61 -23.12 -8.84
C GLY A 13 -10.98 -21.74 -8.34
N ALA A 14 -12.22 -21.55 -7.85
CA ALA A 14 -12.67 -20.31 -7.25
C ALA A 14 -11.81 -19.93 -6.02
N ALA A 15 -11.50 -20.88 -5.14
CA ALA A 15 -10.67 -20.65 -3.97
C ALA A 15 -9.25 -20.21 -4.34
N ALA A 16 -8.64 -20.80 -5.37
CA ALA A 16 -7.32 -20.41 -5.85
C ALA A 16 -7.31 -18.96 -6.42
N VAL A 17 -8.40 -18.52 -7.01
CA VAL A 17 -8.54 -17.18 -7.59
C VAL A 17 -8.92 -16.13 -6.54
N VAL A 18 -9.88 -16.42 -5.68
CA VAL A 18 -10.43 -15.46 -4.70
C VAL A 18 -9.62 -15.42 -3.41
N LEU A 19 -9.08 -16.55 -2.97
CA LEU A 19 -8.43 -16.72 -1.67
C LEU A 19 -7.00 -17.31 -1.81
N PRO A 20 -6.15 -16.79 -2.72
CA PRO A 20 -4.82 -17.37 -2.95
C PRO A 20 -3.94 -17.33 -1.69
N ASP A 21 -4.13 -16.36 -0.82
CA ASP A 21 -3.43 -16.22 0.46
C ASP A 21 -3.78 -17.33 1.46
N ARG A 22 -5.05 -17.78 1.47
CA ARG A 22 -5.49 -18.90 2.33
C ARG A 22 -4.90 -20.23 1.89
N LEU A 23 -4.51 -20.33 0.62
CA LEU A 23 -3.87 -21.51 0.03
C LEU A 23 -2.34 -21.40 -0.05
N GLY A 24 -1.75 -20.30 0.46
CA GLY A 24 -0.31 -20.05 0.39
C GLY A 24 0.21 -19.81 -1.05
N LEU A 25 -0.66 -19.41 -1.98
CA LEU A 25 -0.34 -19.17 -3.38
C LEU A 25 0.04 -17.70 -3.66
N ASP A 26 -0.30 -16.79 -2.79
CA ASP A 26 -0.17 -15.32 -2.95
C ASP A 26 1.26 -14.78 -3.04
N ARG A 27 2.27 -15.66 -2.87
CA ARG A 27 3.69 -15.36 -3.15
C ARG A 27 4.12 -15.77 -4.56
N ARG A 28 3.22 -16.35 -5.36
CA ARG A 28 3.51 -16.95 -6.67
C ARG A 28 2.71 -16.28 -7.77
N HIS A 29 3.38 -15.85 -8.84
CA HIS A 29 2.69 -15.41 -10.05
C HIS A 29 1.96 -16.58 -10.72
N PRO A 30 0.70 -16.44 -11.20
CA PRO A 30 -0.10 -15.19 -11.28
C PRO A 30 -0.96 -14.89 -10.02
N PHE A 31 -0.92 -15.73 -9.00
CA PHE A 31 -1.79 -15.60 -7.82
C PHE A 31 -1.53 -14.34 -7.01
N THR A 32 -0.30 -13.80 -7.06
CA THR A 32 0.01 -12.49 -6.49
C THR A 32 -0.86 -11.40 -7.12
N ALA A 33 -0.95 -11.34 -8.45
CA ALA A 33 -1.80 -10.37 -9.14
C ALA A 33 -3.30 -10.59 -8.85
N LEU A 34 -3.75 -11.87 -8.79
CA LEU A 34 -5.12 -12.21 -8.44
C LEU A 34 -5.48 -11.79 -7.00
N GLY A 35 -4.53 -11.93 -6.06
CA GLY A 35 -4.69 -11.45 -4.69
C GLY A 35 -4.95 -9.96 -4.63
N ALA A 36 -4.27 -9.15 -5.44
CA ALA A 36 -4.51 -7.70 -5.53
C ALA A 36 -5.94 -7.37 -6.00
N LEU A 37 -6.54 -8.23 -6.80
CA LEU A 37 -7.87 -8.07 -7.39
C LEU A 37 -8.99 -8.76 -6.58
N ARG A 38 -8.78 -9.10 -5.31
CA ARG A 38 -9.77 -9.83 -4.50
C ARG A 38 -11.19 -9.24 -4.52
N PRO A 39 -11.42 -7.92 -4.42
CA PRO A 39 -12.78 -7.38 -4.52
C PRO A 39 -13.46 -7.77 -5.83
N HIS A 40 -12.74 -7.68 -6.96
CA HIS A 40 -13.25 -8.00 -8.29
C HIS A 40 -13.46 -9.50 -8.50
N THR A 41 -12.49 -10.33 -8.07
CA THR A 41 -12.60 -11.79 -8.19
C THR A 41 -13.70 -12.36 -7.28
N THR A 42 -13.92 -11.73 -6.11
CA THR A 42 -15.04 -12.06 -5.22
C THR A 42 -16.39 -11.77 -5.89
N ALA A 43 -16.55 -10.58 -6.50
CA ALA A 43 -17.75 -10.21 -7.23
C ALA A 43 -18.00 -11.15 -8.42
N ALA A 44 -16.95 -11.45 -9.21
CA ALA A 44 -17.04 -12.38 -10.32
C ALA A 44 -17.44 -13.80 -9.88
N ALA A 45 -16.89 -14.29 -8.75
CA ALA A 45 -17.27 -15.57 -8.18
C ALA A 45 -18.76 -15.59 -7.71
N ALA A 46 -19.24 -14.49 -7.13
CA ALA A 46 -20.65 -14.37 -6.75
C ALA A 46 -21.60 -14.45 -7.97
N VAL A 47 -21.26 -13.74 -9.06
CA VAL A 47 -22.00 -13.80 -10.32
C VAL A 47 -21.95 -15.21 -10.91
N ALA A 48 -20.78 -15.84 -10.95
CA ALA A 48 -20.62 -17.22 -11.44
C ALA A 48 -21.46 -18.23 -10.63
N ALA A 49 -21.51 -18.07 -9.30
CA ALA A 49 -22.36 -18.90 -8.46
C ALA A 49 -23.84 -18.73 -8.81
N GLY A 50 -24.29 -17.50 -9.06
CA GLY A 50 -25.66 -17.20 -9.51
C GLY A 50 -26.00 -17.89 -10.83
N VAL A 51 -25.13 -17.79 -11.82
CA VAL A 51 -25.30 -18.44 -13.13
C VAL A 51 -25.34 -19.97 -12.99
N LEU A 52 -24.42 -20.55 -12.22
CA LEU A 52 -24.39 -22.00 -11.97
C LEU A 52 -25.64 -22.50 -11.24
N ALA A 53 -26.32 -21.69 -10.46
CA ALA A 53 -27.52 -22.04 -9.73
C ALA A 53 -28.75 -22.23 -10.65
N LEU A 54 -28.75 -21.65 -11.86
CA LEU A 54 -29.87 -21.70 -12.80
C LEU A 54 -30.15 -23.13 -13.29
N ALA A 55 -29.12 -23.98 -13.44
CA ALA A 55 -29.28 -25.35 -13.90
C ALA A 55 -29.14 -26.34 -12.73
N ARG A 56 -30.10 -27.27 -12.61
CA ARG A 56 -30.11 -28.28 -11.54
C ARG A 56 -28.80 -29.10 -11.41
N PRO A 57 -28.12 -29.56 -12.51
CA PRO A 57 -26.92 -30.36 -12.37
C PRO A 57 -25.71 -29.59 -11.80
N THR A 58 -25.67 -28.26 -11.92
CA THR A 58 -24.56 -27.38 -11.48
C THR A 58 -24.78 -26.75 -10.10
N ARG A 59 -25.94 -26.95 -9.47
CA ARG A 59 -26.22 -26.39 -8.13
C ARG A 59 -25.18 -26.73 -7.05
N PRO A 60 -24.62 -27.95 -6.97
CA PRO A 60 -23.56 -28.22 -6.00
C PRO A 60 -22.29 -27.39 -6.25
N ALA A 61 -21.96 -27.13 -7.52
CA ALA A 61 -20.84 -26.22 -7.88
C ALA A 61 -21.18 -24.77 -7.53
N ALA A 62 -22.44 -24.32 -7.76
CA ALA A 62 -22.92 -23.01 -7.35
C ALA A 62 -22.74 -22.76 -5.84
N LEU A 63 -23.10 -23.75 -5.02
CA LEU A 63 -22.93 -23.67 -3.55
C LEU A 63 -21.45 -23.57 -3.17
N ALA A 64 -20.57 -24.35 -3.80
CA ALA A 64 -19.14 -24.32 -3.51
C ALA A 64 -18.50 -22.97 -3.89
N VAL A 65 -18.80 -22.46 -5.10
CA VAL A 65 -18.32 -21.13 -5.55
C VAL A 65 -18.90 -20.01 -4.73
N GLY A 66 -20.21 -20.09 -4.38
CA GLY A 66 -20.88 -19.13 -3.51
C GLY A 66 -20.28 -19.03 -2.11
N ALA A 67 -19.91 -20.19 -1.52
CA ALA A 67 -19.22 -20.22 -0.24
C ALA A 67 -17.86 -19.53 -0.30
N VAL A 68 -17.10 -19.72 -1.39
CA VAL A 68 -15.82 -19.03 -1.61
C VAL A 68 -16.03 -17.51 -1.77
N ALA A 69 -17.04 -17.10 -2.54
CA ALA A 69 -17.38 -15.68 -2.70
C ALA A 69 -17.78 -15.05 -1.36
N ALA A 70 -18.58 -15.73 -0.54
CA ALA A 70 -18.95 -15.28 0.80
C ALA A 70 -17.73 -15.14 1.72
N ALA A 71 -16.80 -16.09 1.69
CA ALA A 71 -15.54 -16.03 2.45
C ALA A 71 -14.65 -14.86 1.97
N GLY A 72 -14.60 -14.60 0.66
CA GLY A 72 -13.92 -13.43 0.08
C GLY A 72 -14.54 -12.12 0.58
N ALA A 73 -15.87 -11.99 0.48
CA ALA A 73 -16.61 -10.81 0.91
C ALA A 73 -16.44 -10.53 2.42
N ALA A 74 -16.48 -11.56 3.27
CA ALA A 74 -16.29 -11.41 4.71
C ALA A 74 -14.94 -10.77 5.06
N GLY A 75 -13.87 -11.08 4.29
CA GLY A 75 -12.56 -10.46 4.44
C GLY A 75 -12.50 -8.98 4.04
N LEU A 76 -13.50 -8.49 3.29
CA LEU A 76 -13.54 -7.10 2.80
C LEU A 76 -14.41 -6.18 3.67
N VAL A 77 -15.43 -6.71 4.34
CA VAL A 77 -16.44 -5.92 5.09
C VAL A 77 -15.81 -4.95 6.07
N GLY A 78 -14.82 -5.41 6.86
CA GLY A 78 -14.15 -4.57 7.85
C GLY A 78 -13.38 -3.38 7.28
N ARG A 79 -13.15 -3.35 5.97
CA ARG A 79 -12.41 -2.29 5.27
C ARG A 79 -13.31 -1.18 4.74
N VAL A 80 -14.59 -1.46 4.54
CA VAL A 80 -15.58 -0.50 4.01
C VAL A 80 -16.47 0.09 5.10
N VAL A 81 -16.53 -0.57 6.27
CA VAL A 81 -17.33 -0.08 7.39
C VAL A 81 -16.47 0.82 8.27
N PRO A 82 -16.78 2.12 8.38
CA PRO A 82 -16.05 3.00 9.28
C PRO A 82 -16.36 2.60 10.73
N ARG A 83 -15.31 2.31 11.50
CA ARG A 83 -15.40 1.97 12.93
C ARG A 83 -14.89 3.08 13.82
N ARG A 84 -14.06 3.96 13.25
CA ARG A 84 -13.49 5.12 13.91
C ARG A 84 -13.68 6.34 13.01
N ARG A 85 -14.07 7.46 13.59
CA ARG A 85 -13.98 8.75 12.90
C ARG A 85 -12.58 9.27 13.17
N PRO A 86 -11.76 9.53 12.13
CA PRO A 86 -10.52 10.25 12.32
C PRO A 86 -10.81 11.59 13.01
N GLY A 87 -10.04 11.91 14.01
CA GLY A 87 -10.20 13.14 14.78
C GLY A 87 -9.07 13.29 15.80
N GLY A 88 -8.89 14.49 16.32
CA GLY A 88 -7.77 14.84 17.19
C GLY A 88 -6.72 15.68 16.46
N THR A 89 -5.64 16.03 17.17
CA THR A 89 -4.54 16.84 16.62
C THR A 89 -3.40 15.93 16.21
N ALA A 90 -3.01 16.00 14.93
CA ALA A 90 -1.83 15.30 14.46
C ALA A 90 -0.56 15.97 14.98
N ASN A 91 0.40 15.17 15.46
CA ASN A 91 1.76 15.63 15.72
C ASN A 91 2.73 15.23 14.59
N VAL A 92 2.34 14.25 13.75
CA VAL A 92 3.06 13.86 12.54
C VAL A 92 2.08 13.73 11.37
N THR A 93 2.44 14.33 10.24
CA THR A 93 1.70 14.21 8.97
C THR A 93 2.59 13.63 7.89
N VAL A 94 2.11 12.61 7.20
CA VAL A 94 2.83 11.87 6.16
C VAL A 94 2.08 11.96 4.83
N LEU A 95 2.80 12.25 3.75
CA LEU A 95 2.33 12.14 2.37
C LEU A 95 3.11 11.04 1.66
N ALA A 96 2.42 10.09 1.05
CA ALA A 96 3.00 9.10 0.13
C ALA A 96 2.41 9.32 -1.26
N ALA A 97 3.25 9.51 -2.28
CA ALA A 97 2.81 9.76 -3.64
C ALA A 97 3.80 9.13 -4.65
N ASN A 98 3.41 8.04 -5.31
CA ASN A 98 4.17 7.51 -6.44
C ASN A 98 4.03 8.50 -7.63
N VAL A 99 5.16 8.94 -8.18
CA VAL A 99 5.21 9.98 -9.21
C VAL A 99 5.34 9.44 -10.64
N TRP A 100 5.21 8.10 -10.80
CA TRP A 100 5.24 7.41 -12.10
C TRP A 100 6.42 7.83 -13.00
N ASP A 101 7.61 7.35 -12.68
CA ASP A 101 8.84 7.72 -13.39
C ASP A 101 9.04 9.24 -13.52
N GLY A 102 8.65 10.00 -12.48
CA GLY A 102 8.78 11.46 -12.48
C GLY A 102 7.82 12.19 -13.42
N LYS A 103 6.71 11.58 -13.84
CA LYS A 103 5.70 12.18 -14.73
C LYS A 103 4.63 12.98 -14.00
N ALA A 104 4.45 12.77 -12.69
CA ALA A 104 3.52 13.56 -11.89
C ALA A 104 3.80 15.06 -12.06
N ASP A 105 2.74 15.86 -12.12
CA ASP A 105 2.87 17.31 -12.21
C ASP A 105 3.52 17.86 -10.93
N ALA A 106 4.75 18.35 -11.04
CA ALA A 106 5.53 18.86 -9.92
C ALA A 106 4.88 20.11 -9.29
N GLY A 107 4.20 20.95 -10.09
CA GLY A 107 3.48 22.13 -9.60
C GLY A 107 2.27 21.73 -8.75
N ALA A 108 1.50 20.75 -9.20
CA ALA A 108 0.36 20.21 -8.47
C ALA A 108 0.81 19.53 -7.15
N LEU A 109 1.90 18.78 -7.20
CA LEU A 109 2.48 18.16 -5.99
C LEU A 109 3.01 19.22 -5.01
N ALA A 110 3.71 20.24 -5.51
CA ALA A 110 4.19 21.35 -4.69
C ALA A 110 3.03 22.11 -4.03
N ALA A 111 1.95 22.38 -4.79
CA ALA A 111 0.74 23.01 -4.25
C ALA A 111 0.08 22.14 -3.16
N LEU A 112 0.04 20.82 -3.35
CA LEU A 112 -0.44 19.88 -2.32
C LEU A 112 0.44 19.93 -1.07
N ILE A 113 1.76 19.88 -1.21
CA ILE A 113 2.71 19.95 -0.09
C ILE A 113 2.59 21.32 0.62
N ALA A 114 2.50 22.42 -0.12
CA ALA A 114 2.36 23.77 0.46
C ALA A 114 1.07 23.92 1.27
N ARG A 115 -0.04 23.36 0.80
CA ARG A 115 -1.34 23.39 1.48
C ARG A 115 -1.39 22.51 2.73
N GLU A 116 -0.90 21.27 2.60
CA GLU A 116 -1.05 20.25 3.64
C GLU A 116 0.11 20.24 4.64
N ARG A 117 1.26 20.82 4.28
CA ARG A 117 2.47 20.91 5.11
C ARG A 117 2.86 19.57 5.77
N PRO A 118 2.95 18.46 5.00
CA PRO A 118 3.33 17.18 5.58
C PRO A 118 4.74 17.23 6.16
N ASP A 119 4.96 16.51 7.25
CA ASP A 119 6.26 16.43 7.91
C ASP A 119 7.26 15.56 7.16
N LEU A 120 6.73 14.48 6.59
CA LEU A 120 7.46 13.45 5.88
C LEU A 120 6.75 13.19 4.56
N VAL A 121 7.49 13.23 3.45
CA VAL A 121 6.96 12.95 2.12
C VAL A 121 7.78 11.81 1.49
N SER A 122 7.12 10.70 1.19
CA SER A 122 7.69 9.57 0.45
C SER A 122 7.23 9.63 -0.99
N LEU A 123 8.18 9.73 -1.92
CA LEU A 123 7.93 9.81 -3.36
C LEU A 123 8.58 8.61 -4.08
N PRO A 124 7.89 7.46 -4.18
CA PRO A 124 8.30 6.39 -5.07
C PRO A 124 8.39 6.85 -6.53
N GLU A 125 9.30 6.25 -7.28
CA GLU A 125 9.59 6.56 -8.69
C GLU A 125 10.07 7.99 -8.94
N SER A 126 10.67 8.59 -7.91
CA SER A 126 11.26 9.93 -7.93
C SER A 126 12.76 9.82 -7.70
N GLY A 127 13.54 10.15 -8.70
CA GLY A 127 14.98 10.28 -8.62
C GLY A 127 15.45 11.74 -8.59
N LEU A 128 16.72 11.96 -8.94
CA LEU A 128 17.33 13.28 -8.90
C LEU A 128 16.64 14.27 -9.84
N GLU A 129 16.29 13.82 -11.05
CA GLU A 129 15.67 14.69 -12.04
C GLU A 129 14.32 15.26 -11.56
N TYR A 130 13.47 14.40 -10.99
CA TYR A 130 12.18 14.85 -10.47
C TYR A 130 12.35 15.69 -9.20
N ARG A 131 13.25 15.29 -8.30
CA ARG A 131 13.58 16.06 -7.11
C ARG A 131 14.03 17.49 -7.47
N ASP A 132 14.90 17.63 -8.49
CA ASP A 132 15.43 18.93 -8.91
C ASP A 132 14.38 19.82 -9.59
N LYS A 133 13.31 19.22 -10.17
CA LYS A 133 12.13 19.94 -10.63
C LYS A 133 11.23 20.39 -9.48
N LEU A 134 11.09 19.56 -8.44
CA LEU A 134 10.17 19.80 -7.34
C LEU A 134 10.72 20.79 -6.29
N MET A 135 11.99 20.64 -5.90
CA MET A 135 12.56 21.40 -4.77
C MET A 135 12.50 22.93 -4.95
N PRO A 136 12.76 23.51 -6.14
CA PRO A 136 12.62 24.96 -6.34
C PRO A 136 11.18 25.46 -6.12
N LEU A 137 10.16 24.61 -6.36
CA LEU A 137 8.76 24.96 -6.11
C LEU A 137 8.36 24.92 -4.63
N LEU A 138 9.23 24.33 -3.80
CA LEU A 138 9.08 24.25 -2.34
C LEU A 138 9.99 25.23 -1.60
N ASP A 139 10.67 26.12 -2.34
CA ASP A 139 11.54 27.13 -1.71
C ASP A 139 10.79 27.95 -0.68
N GLY A 140 11.46 28.26 0.44
CA GLY A 140 10.87 28.94 1.60
C GLY A 140 9.86 28.12 2.42
N LEU A 141 9.54 26.87 2.01
CA LEU A 141 8.64 26.02 2.78
C LEU A 141 9.34 25.17 3.86
N GLY A 142 10.67 25.18 3.90
CA GLY A 142 11.46 24.50 4.91
C GLY A 142 11.42 22.98 4.77
N TYR A 143 11.88 22.47 3.59
CA TYR A 143 12.05 21.04 3.34
C TYR A 143 13.46 20.71 2.95
N ARG A 144 13.99 19.61 3.52
CA ARG A 144 15.22 18.96 3.12
C ARG A 144 14.88 17.71 2.31
N SER A 145 15.72 17.33 1.33
CA SER A 145 15.46 16.18 0.45
C SER A 145 16.64 15.21 0.36
N TRP A 146 16.32 13.92 0.27
CA TRP A 146 17.26 12.83 0.01
C TRP A 146 16.70 11.93 -1.08
N VAL A 147 17.57 11.34 -1.88
CA VAL A 147 17.20 10.44 -2.98
C VAL A 147 17.98 9.15 -2.85
N SER A 148 17.29 8.00 -2.94
CA SER A 148 17.93 6.69 -3.03
C SER A 148 18.41 6.46 -4.46
N THR A 149 19.70 6.68 -4.73
CA THR A 149 20.26 6.50 -6.08
C THR A 149 21.05 5.20 -6.16
N GLU A 150 20.87 4.47 -7.27
CA GLU A 150 21.72 3.34 -7.63
C GLU A 150 22.44 3.63 -8.94
N PRO A 151 23.79 3.51 -9.02
CA PRO A 151 24.52 3.70 -10.27
C PRO A 151 23.98 2.83 -11.39
N GLY A 152 23.73 3.43 -12.57
CA GLY A 152 23.25 2.73 -13.76
C GLY A 152 21.76 2.32 -13.72
N LYS A 153 20.98 2.79 -12.74
CA LYS A 153 19.54 2.61 -12.71
C LYS A 153 18.80 3.87 -13.18
N PRO A 154 17.62 3.70 -13.81
CA PRO A 154 16.79 4.84 -14.20
C PRO A 154 16.24 5.56 -12.96
N ASP A 155 15.91 6.84 -13.12
CA ASP A 155 15.41 7.74 -12.08
C ASP A 155 14.17 7.18 -11.37
N GLY A 156 13.24 6.56 -12.11
CA GLY A 156 12.05 5.91 -11.57
C GLY A 156 12.31 4.66 -10.71
N TRP A 157 13.59 4.22 -10.55
CA TRP A 157 13.94 3.19 -9.59
C TRP A 157 14.17 3.73 -8.19
N SER A 158 14.29 5.04 -8.07
CA SER A 158 14.62 5.73 -6.83
C SER A 158 13.37 6.09 -6.02
N VAL A 159 13.61 6.40 -4.77
CA VAL A 159 12.63 7.02 -3.86
C VAL A 159 13.22 8.33 -3.39
N THR A 160 12.44 9.41 -3.44
CA THR A 160 12.78 10.67 -2.79
C THR A 160 12.06 10.78 -1.44
N LEU A 161 12.79 11.16 -0.42
CA LEU A 161 12.26 11.51 0.90
C LEU A 161 12.40 13.01 1.11
N LEU A 162 11.29 13.70 1.42
CA LEU A 162 11.34 15.06 1.93
C LEU A 162 11.03 15.05 3.43
N VAL A 163 11.75 15.87 4.18
CA VAL A 163 11.57 16.04 5.62
C VAL A 163 11.42 17.53 5.91
N ALA A 164 10.33 17.92 6.55
CA ALA A 164 10.12 19.30 6.98
C ALA A 164 11.09 19.70 8.08
N ASP A 165 11.58 20.94 8.06
CA ASP A 165 12.55 21.46 9.05
C ASP A 165 12.03 21.37 10.48
N ARG A 166 10.68 21.48 10.67
CA ARG A 166 10.08 21.32 11.99
C ARG A 166 10.28 19.94 12.62
N MET A 167 10.67 18.93 11.82
CA MET A 167 11.06 17.61 12.35
C MET A 167 12.34 17.66 13.17
N GLY A 168 13.13 18.73 13.07
CA GLY A 168 14.40 18.89 13.74
C GLY A 168 15.52 18.12 13.06
N ASP A 169 16.56 17.78 13.83
CA ASP A 169 17.71 17.03 13.31
C ASP A 169 17.35 15.57 13.14
N VAL A 170 17.36 15.12 11.88
CA VAL A 170 17.14 13.74 11.51
C VAL A 170 18.37 13.16 10.80
N GLU A 171 18.73 11.95 11.17
CA GLU A 171 19.65 11.10 10.41
C GLU A 171 18.85 10.42 9.29
N VAL A 172 19.36 10.48 8.06
CA VAL A 172 18.78 9.80 6.92
C VAL A 172 19.79 8.85 6.32
N GLY A 173 19.37 7.62 6.07
CA GLY A 173 20.17 6.60 5.42
C GLY A 173 19.39 5.82 4.38
N SER A 174 20.10 5.00 3.63
CA SER A 174 19.55 4.04 2.68
C SER A 174 20.06 2.64 3.00
N GLY A 175 19.40 1.61 2.44
CA GLY A 175 19.83 0.23 2.62
C GLY A 175 19.46 -0.66 1.44
N PRO A 176 20.19 -1.79 1.29
CA PRO A 176 20.02 -2.73 0.19
C PRO A 176 18.97 -3.81 0.47
N GLU A 177 18.18 -3.68 1.54
CA GLU A 177 17.26 -4.72 2.01
C GLU A 177 16.07 -4.92 1.07
N LEU A 178 15.76 -3.92 0.24
CA LEU A 178 14.80 -4.02 -0.86
C LEU A 178 15.53 -4.07 -2.20
N ARG A 179 14.88 -4.63 -3.20
CA ARG A 179 15.41 -4.69 -4.57
C ARG A 179 15.67 -3.30 -5.15
N ARG A 180 14.81 -2.33 -4.86
CA ARG A 180 15.02 -0.91 -5.08
C ARG A 180 15.42 -0.30 -3.75
N GLN A 181 16.50 0.47 -3.71
CA GLN A 181 16.97 1.08 -2.47
C GLN A 181 15.86 1.94 -1.86
N HIS A 182 15.67 1.80 -0.58
CA HIS A 182 14.76 2.61 0.21
C HIS A 182 15.53 3.67 1.01
N LEU A 183 14.80 4.65 1.53
CA LEU A 183 15.33 5.62 2.49
C LEU A 183 14.68 5.39 3.86
N TRP A 184 15.45 5.67 4.90
CA TRP A 184 14.91 5.74 6.26
C TRP A 184 15.40 7.03 6.93
N ALA A 185 14.57 7.54 7.86
CA ALA A 185 14.90 8.68 8.72
C ALA A 185 14.64 8.32 10.17
N ARG A 186 15.45 8.87 11.11
CA ARG A 186 15.24 8.82 12.55
C ARG A 186 15.80 10.07 13.21
N GLY A 187 15.44 10.33 14.45
CA GLY A 187 15.85 11.55 15.18
C GLY A 187 14.78 12.63 15.16
N GLY A 188 15.08 13.78 15.67
CA GLY A 188 14.15 14.88 15.81
C GLY A 188 12.84 14.45 16.49
N LEU A 189 11.68 14.83 15.93
CA LEU A 189 10.37 14.42 16.45
C LEU A 189 10.09 12.92 16.33
N LEU A 190 10.83 12.18 15.53
CA LEU A 190 10.72 10.71 15.46
C LEU A 190 11.41 10.00 16.65
N GLY A 191 12.37 10.66 17.31
CA GLY A 191 13.21 10.05 18.33
C GLY A 191 13.93 8.81 17.76
N ASN A 192 13.84 7.68 18.46
CA ASN A 192 14.42 6.40 18.01
C ASN A 192 13.57 5.65 16.98
N ARG A 193 12.34 6.11 16.70
CA ARG A 193 11.46 5.52 15.69
C ARG A 193 11.99 5.79 14.29
N ARG A 194 11.97 4.77 13.45
CA ARG A 194 12.30 4.95 12.03
C ARG A 194 11.06 5.29 11.20
N PHE A 195 11.24 6.19 10.26
CA PHE A 195 10.38 6.35 9.10
C PHE A 195 11.05 5.66 7.91
N HIS A 196 10.32 4.84 7.15
CA HIS A 196 10.82 4.24 5.92
C HIS A 196 10.01 4.73 4.71
N ALA A 197 10.69 5.34 3.74
CA ALA A 197 10.16 5.66 2.42
C ALA A 197 10.53 4.52 1.47
N VAL A 198 9.54 3.82 0.92
CA VAL A 198 9.75 2.52 0.27
C VAL A 198 9.06 2.40 -1.09
N HIS A 199 9.68 1.58 -1.97
CA HIS A 199 9.08 1.14 -3.22
C HIS A 199 9.58 -0.28 -3.57
N PRO A 200 9.04 -1.34 -2.96
CA PRO A 200 9.38 -2.72 -3.29
C PRO A 200 9.02 -3.07 -4.74
N GLN A 201 9.65 -4.12 -5.26
CA GLN A 201 9.45 -4.58 -6.63
C GLN A 201 7.98 -4.90 -6.93
N ALA A 202 7.46 -4.44 -8.09
CA ALA A 202 6.13 -4.85 -8.55
C ALA A 202 6.11 -6.33 -8.95
N PRO A 203 5.14 -7.18 -8.51
CA PRO A 203 5.13 -8.63 -8.74
C PRO A 203 4.46 -9.04 -10.06
N LEU A 204 4.85 -8.42 -11.19
CA LEU A 204 4.22 -8.59 -12.50
C LEU A 204 4.63 -9.87 -13.25
N ALA A 205 5.73 -10.53 -12.85
CA ALA A 205 6.23 -11.76 -13.45
C ALA A 205 6.72 -12.73 -12.36
N ARG A 206 6.99 -13.98 -12.73
CA ARG A 206 7.41 -15.02 -11.77
C ARG A 206 8.64 -14.63 -10.94
N TRP A 207 9.67 -14.07 -11.58
CA TRP A 207 10.87 -13.65 -10.89
C TRP A 207 10.61 -12.42 -10.02
N GLN A 208 9.81 -11.46 -10.50
CA GLN A 208 9.43 -10.25 -9.75
C GLN A 208 8.61 -10.60 -8.50
N ALA A 209 7.67 -11.55 -8.59
CA ALA A 209 6.91 -12.01 -7.43
C ALA A 209 7.80 -12.62 -6.33
N ARG A 210 8.89 -13.31 -6.71
CA ARG A 210 9.88 -13.82 -5.75
C ARG A 210 10.67 -12.70 -5.08
N VAL A 211 11.08 -11.71 -5.86
CA VAL A 211 11.80 -10.53 -5.34
C VAL A 211 10.89 -9.73 -4.42
N TRP A 212 9.69 -9.38 -4.87
CA TRP A 212 8.67 -8.71 -4.07
C TRP A 212 8.40 -9.43 -2.74
N SER A 213 8.31 -10.76 -2.77
CA SER A 213 8.08 -11.55 -1.55
C SER A 213 9.24 -11.39 -0.54
N ARG A 214 10.49 -11.28 -1.01
CA ARG A 214 11.66 -11.00 -0.14
C ARG A 214 11.64 -9.57 0.38
N ASP A 215 11.29 -8.60 -0.46
CA ASP A 215 11.13 -7.20 -0.07
C ASP A 215 10.09 -7.08 1.05
N MET A 216 8.94 -7.76 0.89
CA MET A 216 7.88 -7.78 1.91
C MET A 216 8.32 -8.47 3.21
N ASP A 217 9.19 -9.49 3.14
CA ASP A 217 9.76 -10.11 4.35
C ASP A 217 10.75 -9.16 5.07
N SER A 218 11.46 -8.29 4.33
CA SER A 218 12.29 -7.21 4.92
C SER A 218 11.41 -6.17 5.62
N ILE A 219 10.35 -5.71 4.98
CA ILE A 219 9.39 -4.77 5.58
C ILE A 219 8.76 -5.38 6.84
N ALA A 220 8.40 -6.67 6.82
CA ALA A 220 7.86 -7.35 7.99
C ALA A 220 8.84 -7.36 9.18
N ARG A 221 10.14 -7.58 8.91
CA ARG A 221 11.17 -7.51 9.97
C ARG A 221 11.29 -6.10 10.56
N TRP A 222 11.21 -5.05 9.74
CA TRP A 222 11.23 -3.68 10.24
C TRP A 222 10.01 -3.36 11.08
N CYS A 223 8.83 -3.81 10.64
CA CYS A 223 7.56 -3.60 11.35
C CYS A 223 7.48 -4.32 12.70
N ALA A 224 8.31 -5.34 12.92
CA ALA A 224 8.46 -6.05 14.19
C ALA A 224 9.54 -5.44 15.10
N ALA A 225 10.23 -4.39 14.68
CA ALA A 225 11.22 -3.69 15.50
C ALA A 225 10.54 -2.75 16.52
N LEU A 226 11.22 -2.47 17.62
CA LEU A 226 10.76 -1.51 18.63
C LEU A 226 11.75 -0.34 18.74
N PRO A 227 11.27 0.89 18.79
CA PRO A 227 9.87 1.29 18.61
C PRO A 227 9.39 1.00 17.18
N ALA A 228 8.11 0.62 17.05
CA ALA A 228 7.52 0.25 15.77
C ALA A 228 7.61 1.41 14.75
N PRO A 229 8.04 1.16 13.51
CA PRO A 229 8.30 2.21 12.53
C PRO A 229 7.03 2.80 11.91
N ILE A 230 7.21 3.89 11.16
CA ILE A 230 6.27 4.35 10.14
C ILE A 230 6.83 3.91 8.78
N VAL A 231 6.01 3.28 7.93
CA VAL A 231 6.42 2.87 6.58
C VAL A 231 5.46 3.48 5.57
N ALA A 232 5.97 4.21 4.59
CA ALA A 232 5.14 4.93 3.62
C ALA A 232 5.66 4.75 2.19
N GLY A 233 4.75 4.53 1.25
CA GLY A 233 5.05 4.42 -0.18
C GLY A 233 4.14 3.46 -0.91
N ASP A 234 4.48 3.16 -2.15
CA ASP A 234 3.87 2.12 -2.95
C ASP A 234 4.46 0.77 -2.54
N LEU A 235 3.67 -0.05 -1.83
CA LEU A 235 4.09 -1.38 -1.39
C LEU A 235 3.91 -2.45 -2.46
N ASN A 236 3.30 -2.10 -3.60
CA ASN A 236 2.91 -3.07 -4.63
C ASN A 236 2.14 -4.27 -4.03
N ALA A 237 1.42 -4.02 -2.96
CA ALA A 237 0.68 -4.99 -2.16
C ALA A 237 -0.66 -4.42 -1.73
N THR A 238 -1.69 -5.24 -1.68
CA THR A 238 -2.95 -4.93 -1.00
C THR A 238 -3.03 -5.68 0.34
N LEU A 239 -3.94 -5.32 1.22
CA LEU A 239 -4.22 -6.05 2.46
C LEU A 239 -4.72 -7.49 2.23
N ASP A 240 -4.90 -7.90 0.97
CA ASP A 240 -5.26 -9.26 0.58
C ASP A 240 -4.04 -10.18 0.41
N HIS A 241 -2.84 -9.59 0.37
CA HIS A 241 -1.60 -10.35 0.35
C HIS A 241 -1.17 -10.74 1.77
N GLY A 242 -0.94 -12.03 1.99
CA GLY A 242 -0.42 -12.56 3.25
C GLY A 242 0.92 -11.94 3.68
N PRO A 243 1.87 -11.69 2.74
CA PRO A 243 3.11 -10.99 3.10
C PRO A 243 2.89 -9.64 3.76
N LEU A 244 2.00 -8.78 3.23
CA LEU A 244 1.69 -7.49 3.86
C LEU A 244 0.99 -7.69 5.21
N ARG A 245 0.01 -8.60 5.30
CA ARG A 245 -0.65 -8.85 6.59
C ARG A 245 0.29 -9.33 7.68
N ARG A 246 1.34 -10.10 7.33
CA ARG A 246 2.37 -10.50 8.31
C ARG A 246 3.21 -9.34 8.80
N ALA A 247 3.36 -8.29 8.01
CA ALA A 247 4.05 -7.07 8.44
C ALA A 247 3.22 -6.26 9.47
N LEU A 248 1.90 -6.50 9.56
CA LEU A 248 1.00 -5.75 10.45
C LEU A 248 0.94 -6.33 11.88
N THR A 249 2.09 -6.69 12.46
CA THR A 249 2.18 -7.13 13.88
C THR A 249 2.14 -5.95 14.85
N ASP A 250 3.16 -5.11 14.82
CA ASP A 250 3.30 -3.96 15.71
C ASP A 250 2.95 -2.64 15.03
N VAL A 251 2.62 -2.72 13.74
CA VAL A 251 2.05 -1.63 12.96
C VAL A 251 0.65 -2.00 12.45
N ARG A 252 -0.08 -1.00 12.00
CA ARG A 252 -1.36 -1.15 11.30
C ARG A 252 -1.40 -0.24 10.07
N ASP A 253 -2.27 -0.54 9.14
CA ASP A 253 -2.53 0.37 8.03
C ASP A 253 -3.32 1.60 8.52
N ALA A 254 -2.91 2.80 8.13
CA ALA A 254 -3.56 4.04 8.56
C ALA A 254 -5.02 4.14 8.10
N ALA A 255 -5.42 3.43 7.04
CA ALA A 255 -6.82 3.35 6.59
C ALA A 255 -7.70 2.48 7.48
N GLU A 256 -7.14 1.73 8.45
CA GLU A 256 -7.91 0.82 9.30
C GLU A 256 -8.97 1.58 10.09
N GLY A 257 -10.21 1.12 9.97
CA GLY A 257 -11.36 1.71 10.65
C GLY A 257 -11.90 2.99 10.03
N THR A 258 -11.31 3.52 8.94
CA THR A 258 -11.78 4.74 8.26
C THR A 258 -12.91 4.49 7.25
N GLY A 259 -13.17 3.23 6.88
CA GLY A 259 -14.07 2.86 5.79
C GLY A 259 -13.48 3.03 4.38
N ARG A 260 -12.23 3.47 4.27
CA ARG A 260 -11.54 3.74 2.99
C ARG A 260 -10.55 2.63 2.59
N GLY A 261 -10.57 1.49 3.26
CA GLY A 261 -9.62 0.40 3.05
C GLY A 261 -9.67 -0.28 1.68
N LEU A 262 -10.73 -0.07 0.89
CA LEU A 262 -10.86 -0.53 -0.50
C LEU A 262 -10.82 0.61 -1.53
N THR A 263 -10.58 1.85 -1.13
CA THR A 263 -10.45 2.96 -2.07
C THR A 263 -9.15 2.82 -2.85
N GLY A 264 -9.24 2.61 -4.17
CA GLY A 264 -8.09 2.37 -5.04
C GLY A 264 -7.15 3.59 -5.14
N THR A 265 -5.86 3.32 -5.01
CA THR A 265 -4.79 4.28 -5.28
C THR A 265 -4.20 4.10 -6.68
N TYR A 266 -4.25 2.90 -7.22
CA TYR A 266 -3.81 2.50 -8.56
C TYR A 266 -4.94 1.79 -9.31
N HIS A 267 -5.22 1.95 -10.56
CA HIS A 267 -4.78 2.94 -11.52
C HIS A 267 -5.65 4.22 -11.38
N ALA A 268 -5.04 5.41 -11.34
CA ALA A 268 -5.75 6.66 -11.08
C ALA A 268 -6.79 7.02 -12.16
N ALA A 269 -6.64 6.52 -13.40
CA ALA A 269 -7.64 6.70 -14.46
C ALA A 269 -8.94 5.91 -14.21
N LEU A 270 -8.93 4.91 -13.33
CA LEU A 270 -10.12 4.14 -12.98
C LEU A 270 -10.90 4.83 -11.85
N PRO A 271 -12.23 4.62 -11.77
CA PRO A 271 -12.98 4.99 -10.58
C PRO A 271 -12.36 4.38 -9.31
N ARG A 272 -12.41 5.08 -8.19
CA ARG A 272 -11.75 4.65 -6.94
C ARG A 272 -12.18 3.26 -6.45
N TRP A 273 -13.40 2.83 -6.75
CA TRP A 273 -13.89 1.48 -6.41
C TRP A 273 -13.39 0.38 -7.34
N ALA A 274 -12.92 0.73 -8.55
CA ALA A 274 -12.41 -0.21 -9.55
C ALA A 274 -10.89 -0.35 -9.53
N GLY A 275 -10.17 0.59 -8.90
CA GLY A 275 -8.74 0.50 -8.70
C GLY A 275 -8.35 -0.45 -7.56
N ILE A 276 -7.06 -0.71 -7.43
CA ILE A 276 -6.48 -1.44 -6.29
C ILE A 276 -5.75 -0.47 -5.35
N ARG A 277 -5.70 -0.78 -4.06
CA ARG A 277 -4.97 0.04 -3.09
C ARG A 277 -3.63 -0.59 -2.78
N ILE A 278 -2.56 -0.03 -3.32
CA ILE A 278 -1.18 -0.50 -3.17
C ILE A 278 -0.26 0.53 -2.52
N ASP A 279 -0.70 1.79 -2.45
CA ASP A 279 -0.03 2.84 -1.70
C ASP A 279 -0.53 2.85 -0.25
N HIS A 280 0.39 2.81 0.69
CA HIS A 280 0.10 2.65 2.11
C HIS A 280 0.93 3.59 2.97
N VAL A 281 0.37 3.94 4.12
CA VAL A 281 1.11 4.45 5.28
C VAL A 281 0.81 3.48 6.42
N LEU A 282 1.82 2.71 6.80
CA LEU A 282 1.76 1.83 7.97
C LEU A 282 2.21 2.64 9.18
N VAL A 283 1.43 2.60 10.24
CA VAL A 283 1.66 3.38 11.46
C VAL A 283 1.77 2.47 12.67
N PRO A 284 2.51 2.83 13.71
CA PRO A 284 2.55 2.09 14.96
C PRO A 284 1.14 1.81 15.48
N ARG A 285 0.92 0.65 16.12
CA ARG A 285 -0.41 0.30 16.66
C ARG A 285 -0.88 1.27 17.74
N GLU A 286 0.04 1.81 18.52
CA GLU A 286 -0.21 2.80 19.55
C GLU A 286 -0.53 4.20 18.99
N ALA A 287 -0.17 4.50 17.73
CA ALA A 287 -0.50 5.77 17.11
C ALA A 287 -1.99 5.87 16.79
N THR A 288 -2.56 7.07 16.90
CA THR A 288 -3.94 7.36 16.50
C THR A 288 -3.97 8.06 15.15
N THR A 289 -4.65 7.48 14.15
CA THR A 289 -4.89 8.17 12.86
C THR A 289 -5.93 9.25 13.08
N THR A 290 -5.54 10.51 12.90
CA THR A 290 -6.40 11.67 13.06
C THR A 290 -6.99 12.14 11.74
N ARG A 291 -6.30 11.84 10.61
CA ARG A 291 -6.74 12.16 9.24
C ARG A 291 -6.26 11.07 8.29
N TYR A 292 -7.09 10.67 7.35
CA TYR A 292 -6.75 9.77 6.24
C TYR A 292 -7.43 10.23 4.96
N GLU A 293 -6.66 10.57 3.95
CA GLU A 293 -7.18 11.02 2.65
C GLU A 293 -6.44 10.36 1.50
N ILE A 294 -7.17 10.13 0.40
CA ILE A 294 -6.63 9.75 -0.89
C ILE A 294 -6.86 10.91 -1.84
N VAL A 295 -5.78 11.46 -2.38
CA VAL A 295 -5.76 12.70 -3.16
C VAL A 295 -5.40 12.37 -4.60
N ASP A 296 -6.18 12.87 -5.57
CA ASP A 296 -5.84 12.77 -6.98
C ASP A 296 -4.68 13.73 -7.29
N LEU A 297 -3.68 13.24 -8.01
CA LEU A 297 -2.51 14.00 -8.45
C LEU A 297 -2.39 13.90 -9.97
N PRO A 298 -2.37 15.04 -10.70
CA PRO A 298 -2.21 15.01 -12.16
C PRO A 298 -0.87 14.42 -12.58
N GLY A 299 -0.85 13.77 -13.75
CA GLY A 299 0.37 13.27 -14.39
C GLY A 299 0.90 11.95 -13.87
N THR A 300 0.28 11.35 -12.86
CA THR A 300 0.63 10.01 -12.36
C THR A 300 -0.54 9.04 -12.50
N ASP A 301 -0.25 7.76 -12.58
CA ASP A 301 -1.23 6.68 -12.54
C ASP A 301 -1.56 6.22 -11.11
N HIS A 302 -1.01 6.90 -10.10
CA HIS A 302 -1.32 6.70 -8.69
C HIS A 302 -2.06 7.90 -8.07
N ARG A 303 -2.76 7.64 -6.98
CA ARG A 303 -3.30 8.66 -6.07
C ARG A 303 -2.43 8.74 -4.84
N ALA A 304 -2.19 9.94 -4.37
CA ALA A 304 -1.45 10.18 -3.14
C ALA A 304 -2.27 9.80 -1.90
N VAL A 305 -1.57 9.36 -0.85
CA VAL A 305 -2.14 9.03 0.46
C VAL A 305 -1.61 10.03 1.47
N LEU A 306 -2.51 10.81 2.08
CA LEU A 306 -2.22 11.79 3.13
C LEU A 306 -2.74 11.29 4.47
N VAL A 307 -1.86 11.23 5.46
CA VAL A 307 -2.17 10.73 6.80
C VAL A 307 -1.70 11.71 7.86
N GLY A 308 -2.62 12.19 8.68
CA GLY A 308 -2.32 12.82 9.97
C GLY A 308 -2.41 11.78 11.08
N MET A 309 -1.47 11.80 12.00
CA MET A 309 -1.46 10.89 13.12
C MET A 309 -0.94 11.55 14.39
N GLU A 310 -1.43 11.07 15.52
CA GLU A 310 -0.85 11.32 16.83
C GLU A 310 0.00 10.10 17.20
N VAL A 311 1.31 10.27 17.23
CA VAL A 311 2.28 9.25 17.63
C VAL A 311 2.68 9.57 19.06
N PRO A 312 2.59 8.62 20.00
CA PRO A 312 3.12 8.82 21.35
C PRO A 312 4.58 9.26 21.29
N GLY A 313 4.93 10.25 22.11
CA GLY A 313 6.30 10.73 22.21
C GLY A 313 7.29 9.61 22.51
N PRO A 314 8.59 9.81 22.21
CA PRO A 314 9.61 8.86 22.61
C PRO A 314 9.56 8.66 24.12
N ALA A 315 9.46 7.39 24.54
CA ALA A 315 9.60 7.02 25.95
C ALA A 315 11.06 7.17 26.39
#